data_0fc365654b867d41582b414053d52159
#
_entry.id   0fc365654b867d41582b414053d52159
#
_cell.length_a   1.000
_cell.length_b   1.000
_cell.length_c   1.000
_cell.angle_alpha   90.00
_cell.angle_beta   90.00
_cell.angle_gamma   90.00
#
_symmetry.space_group_name_H-M   'P 1'
#
loop_
_entity.id
_entity.type
_entity.pdbx_description
1 polymer ?
#
loop_
_entity_poly.entity_id
_entity_poly.type
_entity_poly.pdbx_seq_one_letter_code
_entity_poly.pdbx_strand_id
1 'polypeptide(L)'
;TYGRDAWKVKTAFLGGEMGDWMAKRRRIEAEYGVSTWAAYATADLGLVGYEDGGEGYVVHPDRVVQICDPVSGAQVDHGEPGEVVVTARDATWPMIRFGTGDSAFALESNEDGSAKRISALQGRVGAAVKVREIFVYPRVIEEVVIATPGASAAQAVVTRDNDRDMVKISLVLEDGADVSTAETAAAEAFKLHSRIRADAVSVISELPENADLIVNQKDN
;
A
#
# COMPACT_ATOMS: atom_id res chain seq x y z
N THR A 1 25.94 28.97 0.73
CA THR A 1 24.93 28.16 1.43
C THR A 1 24.21 29.08 2.39
N TYR A 2 22.93 29.28 2.20
CA TYR A 2 22.10 30.05 3.10
C TYR A 2 21.76 29.17 4.32
N GLY A 3 21.84 29.73 5.53
CA GLY A 3 21.49 29.01 6.76
C GLY A 3 19.97 28.76 6.90
N ARG A 4 19.58 27.98 7.90
CA ARG A 4 18.16 27.68 8.21
C ARG A 4 17.31 28.93 8.41
N ASP A 5 17.88 30.01 8.94
CA ASP A 5 17.18 31.27 9.21
C ASP A 5 16.68 31.96 7.93
N ALA A 6 17.24 31.61 6.76
CA ALA A 6 16.78 32.09 5.45
C ALA A 6 15.58 31.28 4.90
N TRP A 7 15.27 30.11 5.49
CA TRP A 7 14.23 29.22 5.04
C TRP A 7 12.86 29.68 5.53
N LYS A 8 12.02 30.12 4.61
CA LYS A 8 10.68 30.64 4.92
C LYS A 8 9.53 29.68 4.58
N VAL A 9 9.85 28.48 4.06
CA VAL A 9 8.86 27.46 3.74
C VAL A 9 8.30 26.90 5.03
N LYS A 10 6.99 26.91 5.17
CA LYS A 10 6.27 26.36 6.33
C LYS A 10 5.52 25.09 6.00
N THR A 11 5.20 24.90 4.73
CA THR A 11 4.39 23.76 4.26
C THR A 11 5.03 23.17 3.00
N ALA A 12 5.11 21.85 2.93
CA ALA A 12 5.57 21.12 1.74
C ALA A 12 4.53 20.09 1.35
N PHE A 13 4.20 20.02 0.06
CA PHE A 13 3.43 18.93 -0.51
C PHE A 13 4.39 17.88 -1.03
N LEU A 14 4.16 16.63 -0.65
CA LEU A 14 4.97 15.48 -1.03
C LEU A 14 4.11 14.53 -1.86
N GLY A 15 4.68 13.95 -2.90
CA GLY A 15 4.01 12.98 -3.77
C GLY A 15 5.00 12.15 -4.55
N GLY A 16 4.49 11.11 -5.23
CA GLY A 16 5.30 10.27 -6.12
C GLY A 16 6.11 9.17 -5.46
N GLU A 17 6.02 9.02 -4.13
CA GLU A 17 6.72 7.99 -3.37
C GLU A 17 5.74 6.93 -2.86
N MET A 18 6.17 5.68 -2.95
CA MET A 18 5.56 4.52 -2.29
C MET A 18 6.56 3.95 -1.27
N GLY A 19 6.09 3.12 -0.34
CA GLY A 19 6.93 2.50 0.71
C GLY A 19 7.04 3.35 1.98
N ASP A 20 8.15 3.21 2.71
CA ASP A 20 8.36 3.87 4.01
C ASP A 20 8.61 5.38 3.91
N TRP A 21 7.73 6.05 3.19
CA TRP A 21 7.82 7.49 3.03
C TRP A 21 7.37 8.27 4.27
N MET A 22 6.61 7.67 5.18
CA MET A 22 6.19 8.30 6.43
C MET A 22 7.37 8.56 7.37
N ALA A 23 8.37 7.66 7.41
CA ALA A 23 9.61 7.91 8.16
C ALA A 23 10.42 9.05 7.52
N LYS A 24 10.53 9.07 6.18
CA LYS A 24 11.16 10.18 5.44
C LYS A 24 10.45 11.51 5.72
N ARG A 25 9.11 11.50 5.74
CA ARG A 25 8.27 12.65 6.03
C ARG A 25 8.53 13.22 7.42
N ARG A 26 8.46 12.39 8.46
CA ARG A 26 8.77 12.78 9.84
C ARG A 26 10.17 13.38 10.00
N ARG A 27 11.15 12.80 9.27
CA ARG A 27 12.51 13.32 9.26
C ARG A 27 12.59 14.71 8.61
N ILE A 28 11.90 14.93 7.48
CA ILE A 28 11.81 16.24 6.82
C ILE A 28 11.16 17.27 7.76
N GLU A 29 10.05 16.92 8.40
CA GLU A 29 9.36 17.78 9.35
C GLU A 29 10.24 18.17 10.52
N ALA A 30 10.90 17.18 11.14
CA ALA A 30 11.80 17.41 12.27
C ALA A 30 13.06 18.21 11.90
N GLU A 31 13.63 17.95 10.73
CA GLU A 31 14.87 18.59 10.28
C GLU A 31 14.65 20.03 9.80
N TYR A 32 13.55 20.30 9.10
CA TYR A 32 13.31 21.58 8.45
C TYR A 32 12.25 22.44 9.15
N GLY A 33 11.52 21.91 10.13
CA GLY A 33 10.46 22.63 10.84
C GLY A 33 9.28 22.99 9.95
N VAL A 34 8.98 22.15 8.95
CA VAL A 34 7.87 22.32 8.01
C VAL A 34 6.74 21.37 8.33
N SER A 35 5.50 21.74 8.02
CA SER A 35 4.37 20.80 7.98
C SER A 35 4.31 20.17 6.60
N THR A 36 4.14 18.85 6.51
CA THR A 36 4.06 18.16 5.23
C THR A 36 2.65 17.63 4.99
N TRP A 37 2.25 17.63 3.72
CA TRP A 37 0.99 17.10 3.25
C TRP A 37 1.23 16.22 2.03
N ALA A 38 0.48 15.16 1.87
CA ALA A 38 0.57 14.32 0.70
C ALA A 38 -0.58 14.60 -0.28
N ALA A 39 -0.26 14.35 -1.55
CA ALA A 39 -1.24 14.34 -2.61
C ALA A 39 -1.04 13.10 -3.48
N TYR A 40 -2.13 12.47 -3.85
CA TYR A 40 -2.17 11.43 -4.86
C TYR A 40 -2.47 12.05 -6.22
N ALA A 41 -1.54 11.91 -7.13
CA ALA A 41 -1.65 12.41 -8.49
C ALA A 41 -0.99 11.46 -9.48
N THR A 42 -1.45 11.44 -10.71
CA THR A 42 -0.81 10.74 -11.82
C THR A 42 -0.53 11.70 -12.96
N ALA A 43 0.39 11.33 -13.88
CA ALA A 43 0.72 12.15 -15.03
C ALA A 43 -0.49 12.37 -15.95
N ASP A 44 -1.38 11.35 -16.05
CA ASP A 44 -2.53 11.37 -16.96
C ASP A 44 -3.74 12.13 -16.39
N LEU A 45 -3.94 12.04 -15.07
CA LEU A 45 -5.14 12.56 -14.40
C LEU A 45 -4.89 13.86 -13.64
N GLY A 46 -3.63 14.21 -13.39
CA GLY A 46 -3.30 15.26 -12.44
C GLY A 46 -3.67 14.87 -11.01
N LEU A 47 -4.16 15.82 -10.21
CA LEU A 47 -4.56 15.58 -8.83
C LEU A 47 -5.81 14.69 -8.76
N VAL A 48 -5.70 13.58 -8.05
CA VAL A 48 -6.78 12.64 -7.77
C VAL A 48 -7.31 12.81 -6.36
N GLY A 49 -6.42 12.98 -5.38
CA GLY A 49 -6.79 13.17 -3.99
C GLY A 49 -5.69 13.83 -3.17
N TYR A 50 -6.02 14.28 -1.97
CA TYR A 50 -5.11 15.01 -1.09
C TYR A 50 -5.44 14.74 0.38
N GLU A 51 -4.45 14.89 1.24
CA GLU A 51 -4.65 14.86 2.70
C GLU A 51 -5.33 16.12 3.20
N ASP A 52 -6.18 15.96 4.21
CA ASP A 52 -6.85 17.05 4.94
C ASP A 52 -6.64 16.97 6.46
N GLY A 53 -5.75 16.09 6.92
CA GLY A 53 -5.47 15.78 8.32
C GLY A 53 -6.23 14.56 8.83
N GLY A 54 -7.16 14.00 8.06
CA GLY A 54 -7.77 12.69 8.31
C GLY A 54 -6.94 11.54 7.73
N GLU A 55 -7.47 10.32 7.85
CA GLU A 55 -6.85 9.14 7.26
C GLU A 55 -6.97 9.14 5.74
N GLY A 56 -5.89 8.78 5.05
CA GLY A 56 -5.89 8.63 3.59
C GLY A 56 -6.05 9.94 2.81
N TYR A 57 -6.69 9.85 1.65
CA TYR A 57 -6.86 10.98 0.73
C TYR A 57 -8.33 11.30 0.50
N VAL A 58 -8.70 12.56 0.65
CA VAL A 58 -9.97 13.09 0.16
C VAL A 58 -9.92 13.14 -1.37
N VAL A 59 -10.92 12.60 -2.03
CA VAL A 59 -11.03 12.64 -3.49
C VAL A 59 -11.27 14.06 -3.98
N HIS A 60 -10.53 14.49 -5.00
CA HIS A 60 -10.70 15.81 -5.61
C HIS A 60 -12.13 15.95 -6.20
N PRO A 61 -12.82 17.10 -6.02
CA PRO A 61 -14.22 17.28 -6.45
C PRO A 61 -14.48 17.02 -7.93
N ASP A 62 -13.51 17.27 -8.80
CA ASP A 62 -13.62 17.05 -10.24
C ASP A 62 -13.26 15.63 -10.67
N ARG A 63 -13.12 14.71 -9.72
CA ARG A 63 -12.81 13.30 -9.96
C ARG A 63 -13.92 12.43 -9.41
N VAL A 64 -14.23 11.36 -10.13
CA VAL A 64 -15.01 10.23 -9.60
C VAL A 64 -14.04 9.07 -9.46
N VAL A 65 -13.86 8.58 -8.24
CA VAL A 65 -12.98 7.46 -7.93
C VAL A 65 -13.82 6.24 -7.58
N GLN A 66 -13.54 5.13 -8.22
CA GLN A 66 -14.11 3.82 -7.93
C GLN A 66 -12.97 2.87 -7.55
N ILE A 67 -13.21 1.99 -6.61
CA ILE A 67 -12.30 0.90 -6.30
C ILE A 67 -12.84 -0.34 -6.98
N CYS A 68 -12.04 -0.94 -7.87
CA CYS A 68 -12.50 -1.99 -8.76
C CYS A 68 -11.62 -3.23 -8.65
N ASP A 69 -12.23 -4.40 -8.85
CA ASP A 69 -11.49 -5.64 -9.06
C ASP A 69 -10.66 -5.52 -10.35
N PRO A 70 -9.35 -5.72 -10.29
CA PRO A 70 -8.47 -5.46 -11.43
C PRO A 70 -8.63 -6.45 -12.59
N VAL A 71 -9.34 -7.56 -12.39
CA VAL A 71 -9.57 -8.58 -13.43
C VAL A 71 -10.89 -8.34 -14.14
N SER A 72 -11.96 -8.18 -13.36
CA SER A 72 -13.32 -8.01 -13.91
C SER A 72 -13.65 -6.54 -14.22
N GLY A 73 -12.94 -5.59 -13.61
CA GLY A 73 -13.25 -4.17 -13.66
C GLY A 73 -14.53 -3.79 -12.90
N ALA A 74 -15.16 -4.75 -12.21
CA ALA A 74 -16.34 -4.47 -11.39
C ALA A 74 -15.94 -3.71 -10.13
N GLN A 75 -16.80 -2.80 -9.67
CA GLN A 75 -16.60 -2.11 -8.41
C GLN A 75 -16.70 -3.10 -7.25
N VAL A 76 -15.75 -3.02 -6.31
CA VAL A 76 -15.72 -3.86 -5.11
C VAL A 76 -16.56 -3.26 -3.99
N ASP A 77 -16.85 -4.05 -2.96
CA ASP A 77 -17.59 -3.59 -1.79
C ASP A 77 -16.76 -2.58 -0.97
N HIS A 78 -17.47 -1.77 -0.17
CA HIS A 78 -16.84 -0.77 0.69
C HIS A 78 -15.83 -1.41 1.65
N GLY A 79 -14.62 -0.85 1.66
CA GLY A 79 -13.51 -1.31 2.48
C GLY A 79 -12.73 -2.51 1.89
N GLU A 80 -13.17 -3.08 0.77
CA GLU A 80 -12.40 -4.06 0.03
C GLU A 80 -11.31 -3.38 -0.81
N PRO A 81 -10.09 -3.96 -0.88
CA PRO A 81 -9.03 -3.43 -1.70
C PRO A 81 -9.26 -3.73 -3.18
N GLY A 82 -8.88 -2.79 -4.03
CA GLY A 82 -8.97 -2.93 -5.48
C GLY A 82 -8.16 -1.88 -6.21
N GLU A 83 -8.22 -1.89 -7.53
CA GLU A 83 -7.60 -0.88 -8.37
C GLU A 83 -8.31 0.46 -8.21
N VAL A 84 -7.53 1.53 -8.09
CA VAL A 84 -8.06 2.90 -8.15
C VAL A 84 -8.39 3.24 -9.59
N VAL A 85 -9.67 3.29 -9.90
CA VAL A 85 -10.20 3.63 -11.23
C VAL A 85 -10.79 5.02 -11.17
N VAL A 86 -10.34 5.91 -12.04
CA VAL A 86 -10.68 7.34 -11.98
C VAL A 86 -11.37 7.81 -13.24
N THR A 87 -12.46 8.57 -13.07
CA THR A 87 -13.06 9.37 -14.13
C THR A 87 -12.74 10.83 -13.87
N ALA A 88 -12.01 11.46 -14.79
CA ALA A 88 -11.72 12.89 -14.80
C ALA A 88 -12.76 13.62 -15.64
N ARG A 89 -13.46 14.58 -15.03
CA ARG A 89 -14.47 15.42 -15.71
C ARG A 89 -13.83 16.63 -16.39
N ASP A 90 -12.75 16.39 -17.11
CA ASP A 90 -12.07 17.46 -17.84
C ASP A 90 -12.63 17.56 -19.27
N ALA A 91 -13.03 18.76 -19.68
CA ALA A 91 -13.61 18.99 -21.02
C ALA A 91 -12.56 18.85 -22.14
N THR A 92 -11.30 19.06 -21.83
CA THR A 92 -10.20 19.03 -22.81
C THR A 92 -9.58 17.64 -22.92
N TRP A 93 -9.47 16.92 -21.80
CA TRP A 93 -8.87 15.60 -21.70
C TRP A 93 -9.73 14.67 -20.83
N PRO A 94 -10.90 14.25 -21.31
CA PRO A 94 -11.79 13.39 -20.54
C PRO A 94 -11.21 11.99 -20.43
N MET A 95 -10.98 11.54 -19.19
CA MET A 95 -10.59 10.16 -18.91
C MET A 95 -11.77 9.47 -18.21
N ILE A 96 -12.29 8.42 -18.83
CA ILE A 96 -13.46 7.69 -18.31
C ILE A 96 -12.99 6.32 -17.83
N ARG A 97 -13.18 6.04 -16.54
CA ARG A 97 -12.80 4.77 -15.88
C ARG A 97 -11.37 4.37 -16.20
N PHE A 98 -10.45 5.32 -16.03
CA PHE A 98 -9.03 5.07 -16.24
C PHE A 98 -8.46 4.28 -15.05
N GLY A 99 -7.96 3.07 -15.30
CA GLY A 99 -7.25 2.26 -14.32
C GLY A 99 -5.87 2.83 -14.08
N THR A 100 -5.58 3.22 -12.84
CA THR A 100 -4.29 3.85 -12.50
C THR A 100 -3.18 2.81 -12.32
N GLY A 101 -3.53 1.55 -12.15
CA GLY A 101 -2.63 0.49 -11.73
C GLY A 101 -2.21 0.58 -10.27
N ASP A 102 -2.72 1.55 -9.51
CA ASP A 102 -2.50 1.66 -8.07
C ASP A 102 -3.67 1.03 -7.32
N SER A 103 -3.42 0.54 -6.11
CA SER A 103 -4.42 -0.07 -5.27
C SER A 103 -4.69 0.73 -4.02
N ALA A 104 -5.97 0.80 -3.64
CA ALA A 104 -6.46 1.36 -2.40
C ALA A 104 -7.78 0.68 -2.00
N PHE A 105 -8.36 1.09 -0.88
CA PHE A 105 -9.75 0.78 -0.52
C PHE A 105 -10.51 2.07 -0.17
N ALA A 106 -11.83 2.05 -0.31
CA ALA A 106 -12.67 3.17 0.06
C ALA A 106 -12.81 3.25 1.58
N LEU A 107 -12.43 4.40 2.17
CA LEU A 107 -12.67 4.73 3.58
C LEU A 107 -14.04 5.36 3.78
N GLU A 108 -14.49 6.14 2.81
CA GLU A 108 -15.81 6.77 2.77
C GLU A 108 -16.33 6.70 1.33
N SER A 109 -17.63 6.43 1.18
CA SER A 109 -18.29 6.30 -0.13
C SER A 109 -19.48 7.22 -0.27
N ASN A 110 -19.82 7.56 -1.53
CA ASN A 110 -21.07 8.17 -1.94
C ASN A 110 -22.16 7.11 -2.02
N GLU A 111 -23.42 7.57 -2.22
CA GLU A 111 -24.57 6.68 -2.39
C GLU A 111 -24.46 5.78 -3.63
N ASP A 112 -23.76 6.23 -4.67
CA ASP A 112 -23.47 5.47 -5.90
C ASP A 112 -22.29 4.50 -5.76
N GLY A 113 -21.70 4.41 -4.56
CA GLY A 113 -20.57 3.56 -4.25
C GLY A 113 -19.21 4.17 -4.61
N SER A 114 -19.15 5.28 -5.36
CA SER A 114 -17.88 5.97 -5.62
C SER A 114 -17.24 6.47 -4.33
N ALA A 115 -15.92 6.48 -4.27
CA ALA A 115 -15.20 6.88 -3.07
C ALA A 115 -15.22 8.40 -2.87
N LYS A 116 -15.52 8.85 -1.65
CA LYS A 116 -15.25 10.22 -1.16
C LYS A 116 -13.85 10.35 -0.59
N ARG A 117 -13.36 9.26 0.02
CA ARG A 117 -12.05 9.15 0.63
C ARG A 117 -11.49 7.76 0.38
N ILE A 118 -10.23 7.69 0.02
CA ILE A 118 -9.50 6.44 -0.18
C ILE A 118 -8.36 6.32 0.84
N SER A 119 -7.97 5.09 1.14
CA SER A 119 -6.81 4.80 1.97
C SER A 119 -5.51 5.34 1.35
N ALA A 120 -4.42 5.32 2.11
CA ALA A 120 -3.09 5.34 1.50
C ALA A 120 -2.97 4.20 0.48
N LEU A 121 -2.19 4.43 -0.58
CA LEU A 121 -1.99 3.42 -1.63
C LEU A 121 -1.35 2.16 -1.04
N GLN A 122 -1.87 1.02 -1.44
CA GLN A 122 -1.42 -0.30 -0.97
C GLN A 122 -0.29 -0.87 -1.83
N GLY A 123 -0.08 -0.34 -3.02
CA GLY A 123 0.91 -0.79 -3.99
C GLY A 123 0.38 -0.74 -5.42
N ARG A 124 1.09 -1.39 -6.34
CA ARG A 124 0.66 -1.55 -7.75
C ARG A 124 -0.16 -2.83 -7.90
N VAL A 125 -1.23 -2.75 -8.68
CA VAL A 125 -2.13 -3.90 -8.96
C VAL A 125 -1.35 -5.08 -9.56
N GLY A 126 -0.41 -4.83 -10.46
CA GLY A 126 0.40 -5.90 -11.09
C GLY A 126 1.35 -6.63 -10.14
N ALA A 127 1.60 -6.08 -8.94
CA ALA A 127 2.42 -6.71 -7.91
C ALA A 127 1.59 -7.46 -6.85
N ALA A 128 0.26 -7.36 -6.91
CA ALA A 128 -0.61 -8.06 -5.98
C ALA A 128 -0.80 -9.53 -6.37
N VAL A 129 -0.85 -10.39 -5.37
CA VAL A 129 -1.18 -11.81 -5.57
C VAL A 129 -2.54 -12.10 -4.95
N LYS A 130 -3.49 -12.62 -5.74
CA LYS A 130 -4.79 -13.03 -5.24
C LYS A 130 -4.64 -14.32 -4.44
N VAL A 131 -5.06 -14.30 -3.17
CA VAL A 131 -4.98 -15.43 -2.24
C VAL A 131 -6.34 -15.63 -1.59
N ARG A 132 -6.97 -16.80 -1.79
CA ARG A 132 -8.30 -17.09 -1.18
C ARG A 132 -9.31 -15.96 -1.41
N GLU A 133 -9.41 -15.48 -2.66
CA GLU A 133 -10.25 -14.37 -3.12
C GLU A 133 -9.85 -12.95 -2.65
N ILE A 134 -8.78 -12.79 -1.85
CA ILE A 134 -8.28 -11.49 -1.36
C ILE A 134 -6.97 -11.16 -2.06
N PHE A 135 -6.81 -9.91 -2.51
CA PHE A 135 -5.54 -9.43 -3.05
C PHE A 135 -4.57 -9.07 -1.92
N VAL A 136 -3.40 -9.70 -1.93
CA VAL A 136 -2.29 -9.36 -1.02
C VAL A 136 -1.28 -8.53 -1.78
N TYR A 137 -1.03 -7.33 -1.29
CA TYR A 137 -0.15 -6.34 -1.91
C TYR A 137 1.23 -6.33 -1.26
N PRO A 138 2.29 -5.91 -1.96
CA PRO A 138 3.64 -5.79 -1.42
C PRO A 138 3.70 -5.01 -0.11
N ARG A 139 2.91 -3.94 0.03
CA ARG A 139 2.83 -3.14 1.25
C ARG A 139 2.48 -3.96 2.49
N VAL A 140 1.70 -5.01 2.36
CA VAL A 140 1.39 -5.90 3.51
C VAL A 140 2.68 -6.50 4.07
N ILE A 141 3.63 -6.85 3.21
CA ILE A 141 4.91 -7.44 3.65
C ILE A 141 5.82 -6.36 4.26
N GLU A 142 5.80 -5.14 3.74
CA GLU A 142 6.49 -4.01 4.37
C GLU A 142 5.97 -3.75 5.79
N GLU A 143 4.65 -3.76 5.99
CA GLU A 143 4.03 -3.62 7.32
C GLU A 143 4.37 -4.80 8.25
N VAL A 144 4.51 -6.02 7.71
CA VAL A 144 4.99 -7.18 8.49
C VAL A 144 6.40 -6.92 9.00
N VAL A 145 7.31 -6.42 8.16
CA VAL A 145 8.68 -6.09 8.60
C VAL A 145 8.67 -5.02 9.69
N ILE A 146 7.92 -3.93 9.48
CA ILE A 146 7.83 -2.82 10.43
C ILE A 146 7.30 -3.27 11.80
N ALA A 147 6.30 -4.14 11.81
CA ALA A 147 5.64 -4.60 13.04
C ALA A 147 6.37 -5.75 13.74
N THR A 148 7.37 -6.37 13.10
CA THR A 148 8.07 -7.55 13.64
C THR A 148 9.37 -7.14 14.31
N PRO A 149 9.52 -7.33 15.64
CA PRO A 149 10.76 -6.99 16.35
C PRO A 149 11.98 -7.72 15.75
N GLY A 150 13.00 -6.96 15.40
CA GLY A 150 14.26 -7.47 14.84
C GLY A 150 14.17 -7.99 13.40
N ALA A 151 13.08 -7.79 12.69
CA ALA A 151 13.00 -8.14 11.27
C ALA A 151 13.71 -7.09 10.41
N SER A 152 14.60 -7.55 9.53
CA SER A 152 15.27 -6.72 8.52
C SER A 152 14.66 -6.87 7.13
N ALA A 153 14.05 -8.03 6.84
CA ALA A 153 13.35 -8.29 5.59
C ALA A 153 12.29 -9.39 5.75
N ALA A 154 11.33 -9.42 4.83
CA ALA A 154 10.34 -10.50 4.72
C ALA A 154 9.93 -10.73 3.28
N GLN A 155 9.46 -11.93 2.99
CA GLN A 155 8.84 -12.32 1.72
C GLN A 155 7.65 -13.24 1.98
N ALA A 156 6.57 -13.04 1.24
CA ALA A 156 5.47 -14.01 1.19
C ALA A 156 5.58 -14.86 -0.08
N VAL A 157 5.47 -16.16 0.07
CA VAL A 157 5.38 -17.12 -1.05
C VAL A 157 3.99 -17.74 -1.01
N VAL A 158 3.27 -17.61 -2.12
CA VAL A 158 1.93 -18.16 -2.29
C VAL A 158 2.02 -19.40 -3.18
N THR A 159 1.62 -20.52 -2.65
CA THR A 159 1.54 -21.81 -3.35
C THR A 159 0.10 -22.32 -3.36
N ARG A 160 -0.17 -23.40 -4.07
CA ARG A 160 -1.46 -24.09 -4.04
C ARG A 160 -1.27 -25.53 -3.64
N ASP A 161 -2.03 -25.95 -2.64
CA ASP A 161 -2.09 -27.36 -2.20
C ASP A 161 -3.56 -27.80 -2.11
N ASN A 162 -3.92 -28.88 -2.82
CA ASN A 162 -5.28 -29.42 -2.87
C ASN A 162 -6.36 -28.35 -3.10
N ASP A 163 -6.18 -27.53 -4.15
CA ASP A 163 -7.05 -26.41 -4.54
C ASP A 163 -7.17 -25.28 -3.51
N ARG A 164 -6.34 -25.29 -2.47
CA ARG A 164 -6.27 -24.24 -1.47
C ARG A 164 -4.98 -23.42 -1.61
N ASP A 165 -5.13 -22.12 -1.65
CA ASP A 165 -3.98 -21.22 -1.59
C ASP A 165 -3.35 -21.23 -0.20
N MET A 166 -2.04 -21.46 -0.16
CA MET A 166 -1.21 -21.49 1.04
C MET A 166 -0.26 -20.30 1.02
N VAL A 167 -0.11 -19.63 2.15
CA VAL A 167 0.81 -18.49 2.31
C VAL A 167 1.87 -18.82 3.32
N LYS A 168 3.13 -18.81 2.89
CA LYS A 168 4.29 -18.90 3.77
C LYS A 168 5.01 -17.56 3.82
N ILE A 169 5.32 -17.07 5.02
CA ILE A 169 6.14 -15.88 5.23
C ILE A 169 7.54 -16.34 5.63
N SER A 170 8.55 -15.84 4.93
CA SER A 170 9.96 -15.99 5.26
C SER A 170 10.46 -14.67 5.84
N LEU A 171 11.08 -14.72 7.02
CA LEU A 171 11.65 -13.58 7.73
C LEU A 171 13.17 -13.65 7.72
N VAL A 172 13.82 -12.51 7.56
CA VAL A 172 15.23 -12.34 7.89
C VAL A 172 15.29 -11.47 9.15
N LEU A 173 16.00 -11.96 10.16
CA LEU A 173 16.12 -11.27 11.45
C LEU A 173 17.55 -10.74 11.64
N GLU A 174 17.65 -9.65 12.39
CA GLU A 174 18.92 -9.15 12.90
C GLU A 174 19.49 -10.08 13.97
N ASP A 175 20.81 -10.05 14.17
CA ASP A 175 21.48 -10.87 15.15
C ASP A 175 20.93 -10.63 16.56
N GLY A 176 20.59 -11.74 17.25
CA GLY A 176 20.09 -11.71 18.62
C GLY A 176 18.59 -11.48 18.77
N ALA A 177 17.83 -11.35 17.67
CA ALA A 177 16.38 -11.28 17.72
C ALA A 177 15.76 -12.60 18.21
N ASP A 178 14.68 -12.50 19.00
CA ASP A 178 13.94 -13.69 19.47
C ASP A 178 13.03 -14.22 18.37
N VAL A 179 13.36 -15.40 17.86
CA VAL A 179 12.67 -16.06 16.74
C VAL A 179 11.18 -16.27 17.02
N SER A 180 10.82 -16.77 18.20
CA SER A 180 9.43 -17.09 18.52
C SER A 180 8.56 -15.84 18.61
N THR A 181 9.09 -14.77 19.19
CA THR A 181 8.41 -13.49 19.26
C THR A 181 8.24 -12.90 17.86
N ALA A 182 9.29 -12.96 17.02
CA ALA A 182 9.24 -12.44 15.65
C ALA A 182 8.23 -13.21 14.78
N GLU A 183 8.21 -14.54 14.81
CA GLU A 183 7.26 -15.36 14.05
C GLU A 183 5.80 -15.06 14.45
N THR A 184 5.55 -14.90 15.75
CA THR A 184 4.21 -14.57 16.27
C THR A 184 3.79 -13.17 15.80
N ALA A 185 4.65 -12.17 15.97
CA ALA A 185 4.37 -10.79 15.57
C ALA A 185 4.13 -10.69 14.06
N ALA A 186 4.94 -11.36 13.24
CA ALA A 186 4.78 -11.38 11.80
C ALA A 186 3.45 -12.01 11.35
N ALA A 187 3.04 -13.13 11.98
CA ALA A 187 1.76 -13.77 11.68
C ALA A 187 0.57 -12.88 12.03
N GLU A 188 0.63 -12.17 13.16
CA GLU A 188 -0.41 -11.23 13.59
C GLU A 188 -0.45 -10.00 12.68
N ALA A 189 0.70 -9.41 12.34
CA ALA A 189 0.80 -8.28 11.44
C ALA A 189 0.27 -8.64 10.04
N PHE A 190 0.68 -9.79 9.49
CA PHE A 190 0.17 -10.25 8.20
C PHE A 190 -1.34 -10.40 8.21
N LYS A 191 -1.91 -11.04 9.26
CA LYS A 191 -3.36 -11.18 9.40
C LYS A 191 -4.07 -9.83 9.52
N LEU A 192 -3.49 -8.88 10.26
CA LEU A 192 -4.06 -7.55 10.45
C LEU A 192 -4.17 -6.80 9.12
N HIS A 193 -3.10 -6.80 8.31
CA HIS A 193 -3.00 -6.00 7.09
C HIS A 193 -3.55 -6.70 5.85
N SER A 194 -3.55 -8.05 5.79
CA SER A 194 -4.09 -8.81 4.66
C SER A 194 -5.49 -9.36 4.89
N ARG A 195 -5.98 -9.41 6.14
CA ARG A 195 -7.20 -10.13 6.56
C ARG A 195 -7.13 -11.66 6.38
N ILE A 196 -5.97 -12.19 5.97
CA ILE A 196 -5.71 -13.61 5.78
C ILE A 196 -4.72 -14.09 6.83
N ARG A 197 -4.85 -15.34 7.26
CA ARG A 197 -3.82 -15.97 8.10
C ARG A 197 -2.74 -16.57 7.21
N ALA A 198 -1.48 -16.33 7.53
CA ALA A 198 -0.37 -17.11 6.99
C ALA A 198 -0.49 -18.57 7.47
N ASP A 199 -0.19 -19.52 6.59
CA ASP A 199 -0.19 -20.94 6.93
C ASP A 199 1.11 -21.35 7.62
N ALA A 200 2.20 -20.61 7.36
CA ALA A 200 3.48 -20.77 8.05
C ALA A 200 4.24 -19.46 8.08
N VAL A 201 5.00 -19.27 9.15
CA VAL A 201 6.06 -18.23 9.25
C VAL A 201 7.35 -18.95 9.60
N SER A 202 8.45 -18.59 8.99
CA SER A 202 9.76 -19.18 9.28
C SER A 202 10.87 -18.18 9.08
N VAL A 203 11.91 -18.29 9.92
CA VAL A 203 13.13 -17.50 9.79
C VAL A 203 14.09 -18.17 8.82
N ILE A 204 14.70 -17.38 7.95
CA ILE A 204 15.74 -17.79 7.01
C ILE A 204 16.95 -16.86 7.15
N SER A 205 18.12 -17.30 6.66
CA SER A 205 19.36 -16.54 6.76
C SER A 205 19.38 -15.30 5.86
N GLU A 206 18.82 -15.41 4.66
CA GLU A 206 18.81 -14.33 3.67
C GLU A 206 17.70 -14.54 2.65
N LEU A 207 17.24 -13.46 2.02
CA LEU A 207 16.39 -13.51 0.83
C LEU A 207 17.26 -13.42 -0.44
N PRO A 208 16.80 -13.93 -1.59
CA PRO A 208 17.46 -13.71 -2.87
C PRO A 208 17.65 -12.22 -3.16
N GLU A 209 18.75 -11.88 -3.81
CA GLU A 209 19.01 -10.50 -4.23
C GLU A 209 17.88 -10.02 -5.18
N ASN A 210 17.32 -8.85 -4.90
CA ASN A 210 16.15 -8.28 -5.60
C ASN A 210 14.90 -9.17 -5.58
N ALA A 211 14.69 -9.92 -4.49
CA ALA A 211 13.50 -10.74 -4.33
C ALA A 211 12.22 -9.89 -4.31
N ASP A 212 11.22 -10.31 -5.09
CA ASP A 212 9.87 -9.75 -4.97
C ASP A 212 9.32 -9.98 -3.55
N LEU A 213 8.65 -8.98 -3.00
CA LEU A 213 8.04 -9.08 -1.66
C LEU A 213 6.96 -10.19 -1.60
N ILE A 214 6.26 -10.43 -2.71
CA ILE A 214 5.29 -11.51 -2.83
C ILE A 214 5.59 -12.32 -4.09
N VAL A 215 5.77 -13.61 -3.94
CA VAL A 215 6.00 -14.55 -5.04
C VAL A 215 4.80 -15.47 -5.23
N ASN A 216 4.25 -15.48 -6.44
CA ASN A 216 3.17 -16.39 -6.81
C ASN A 216 3.73 -17.67 -7.44
N GLN A 217 3.56 -18.81 -6.78
CA GLN A 217 4.01 -20.14 -7.22
C GLN A 217 2.84 -21.14 -7.28
N LYS A 218 1.61 -20.67 -7.53
CA LYS A 218 0.41 -21.54 -7.54
C LYS A 218 0.34 -22.49 -8.71
N ASP A 219 1.00 -22.15 -9.80
CA ASP A 219 0.98 -22.89 -11.06
C ASP A 219 2.27 -23.70 -11.32
N ASN A 220 3.13 -23.86 -10.31
CA ASN A 220 4.38 -24.63 -10.35
C ASN A 220 4.23 -26.00 -9.72
#